data_91fad941adb7d01036b2dd8915a1cb59
#
_entry.id   91fad941adb7d01036b2dd8915a1cb59
#
_cell.length_a   1.000
_cell.length_b   1.000
_cell.length_c   1.000
_cell.angle_alpha   90.00
_cell.angle_beta   90.00
_cell.angle_gamma   90.00
#
_symmetry.space_group_name_H-M   'P 1'
#
loop_
_entity.id
_entity.type
_entity.pdbx_description
1 polymer ?
#
loop_
_entity_poly.entity_id
_entity_poly.type
_entity_poly.pdbx_seq_one_letter_code
_entity_poly.pdbx_strand_id
1 'polypeptide(L)'
;MNFGVGKRTFLIRFKTNETELLMATLQPVRGTHDLLPQEMRAHRHVSDSARAVAACYGFDEMATPIFEFANVFKRTLGDTSDIVTKEMYTFTDKGGEEITLRPENTAGVARSFISEGLAQNAPLKFFYSGPMFRYERPQKGRLRQFHQIGVELVGVAGV
;
A
#
# COMPACT_ATOMS: atom_id res chain seq x y z
N MET A 1 14.78 -17.75 24.91
CA MET A 1 13.68 -18.37 24.16
C MET A 1 14.16 -18.64 22.75
N ASN A 2 14.30 -19.92 22.39
CA ASN A 2 14.87 -20.32 21.10
C ASN A 2 13.73 -20.47 20.10
N PHE A 3 13.55 -19.50 19.18
CA PHE A 3 12.62 -19.64 18.07
C PHE A 3 13.26 -20.49 16.97
N GLY A 4 12.97 -21.80 16.99
CA GLY A 4 13.34 -22.72 15.92
C GLY A 4 12.57 -22.36 14.64
N VAL A 5 13.21 -21.64 13.73
CA VAL A 5 12.68 -21.41 12.36
C VAL A 5 12.85 -22.72 11.58
N GLY A 6 11.83 -23.55 11.62
CA GLY A 6 11.73 -24.71 10.75
C GLY A 6 11.63 -24.27 9.30
N LYS A 7 12.69 -24.46 8.52
CA LYS A 7 12.67 -24.31 7.06
C LYS A 7 11.72 -25.36 6.46
N ARG A 8 10.47 -25.00 6.23
CA ARG A 8 9.56 -25.81 5.40
C ARG A 8 9.80 -25.45 3.94
N THR A 9 10.60 -26.24 3.25
CA THR A 9 10.70 -26.16 1.79
C THR A 9 9.46 -26.83 1.21
N PHE A 10 8.52 -26.06 0.69
CA PHE A 10 7.43 -26.60 -0.11
C PHE A 10 7.93 -26.84 -1.53
N LEU A 11 8.14 -28.11 -1.88
CA LEU A 11 8.34 -28.52 -3.27
C LEU A 11 6.97 -28.58 -3.94
N ILE A 12 6.65 -27.56 -4.72
CA ILE A 12 5.48 -27.59 -5.59
C ILE A 12 5.88 -28.42 -6.83
N ARG A 13 5.37 -29.66 -6.90
CA ARG A 13 5.58 -30.56 -8.04
C ARG A 13 4.40 -30.44 -8.97
N PHE A 14 4.59 -29.78 -10.10
CA PHE A 14 3.57 -29.68 -11.14
C PHE A 14 3.58 -30.95 -12.01
N LYS A 15 2.39 -31.53 -12.29
CA LYS A 15 2.23 -32.57 -13.33
C LYS A 15 2.17 -31.90 -14.69
N THR A 16 3.06 -32.29 -15.59
CA THR A 16 3.37 -31.55 -16.83
C THR A 16 2.22 -31.31 -17.81
N ASN A 17 1.23 -32.17 -17.90
CA ASN A 17 0.23 -32.08 -18.96
C ASN A 17 -1.04 -31.26 -18.62
N GLU A 18 -1.40 -31.12 -17.34
CA GLU A 18 -2.51 -30.25 -16.93
C GLU A 18 -2.03 -28.82 -16.63
N THR A 19 -0.76 -28.67 -16.34
CA THR A 19 -0.16 -27.39 -15.95
C THR A 19 -0.03 -26.43 -17.13
N GLU A 20 0.31 -26.90 -18.33
CA GLU A 20 0.41 -26.03 -19.51
C GLU A 20 -0.95 -25.45 -19.92
N LEU A 21 -2.03 -26.24 -19.83
CA LEU A 21 -3.39 -25.77 -20.16
C LEU A 21 -3.94 -24.79 -19.10
N LEU A 22 -3.60 -25.01 -17.82
CA LEU A 22 -4.00 -24.13 -16.70
C LEU A 22 -3.21 -22.83 -16.72
N MET A 23 -1.92 -22.86 -17.04
CA MET A 23 -1.06 -21.68 -17.10
C MET A 23 -1.39 -20.74 -18.25
N ALA A 24 -1.95 -21.24 -19.35
CA ALA A 24 -2.38 -20.41 -20.48
C ALA A 24 -3.56 -19.48 -20.16
N THR A 25 -4.29 -19.75 -19.07
CA THR A 25 -5.51 -18.99 -18.68
C THR A 25 -5.34 -18.10 -17.45
N LEU A 26 -4.32 -18.36 -16.62
CA LEU A 26 -4.08 -17.59 -15.38
C LEU A 26 -3.12 -16.44 -15.64
N GLN A 27 -3.65 -15.24 -15.64
CA GLN A 27 -2.88 -14.00 -15.76
C GLN A 27 -3.12 -13.12 -14.53
N PRO A 28 -2.16 -12.30 -14.13
CA PRO A 28 -2.39 -11.30 -13.09
C PRO A 28 -3.51 -10.33 -13.51
N VAL A 29 -4.16 -9.73 -12.54
CA VAL A 29 -5.20 -8.72 -12.81
C VAL A 29 -4.62 -7.62 -13.68
N ARG A 30 -5.38 -7.20 -14.69
CA ARG A 30 -4.94 -6.15 -15.62
C ARG A 30 -4.52 -4.88 -14.87
N GLY A 31 -3.30 -4.44 -15.13
CA GLY A 31 -2.70 -3.29 -14.45
C GLY A 31 -1.96 -3.64 -13.15
N THR A 32 -1.77 -4.94 -12.90
CA THR A 32 -0.87 -5.44 -11.86
C THR A 32 0.21 -6.32 -12.49
N HIS A 33 1.30 -6.55 -11.80
CA HIS A 33 2.35 -7.49 -12.19
C HIS A 33 3.10 -8.00 -10.96
N ASP A 34 3.74 -9.16 -11.11
CA ASP A 34 4.62 -9.71 -10.10
C ASP A 34 5.97 -8.99 -10.13
N LEU A 35 6.49 -8.61 -8.98
CA LEU A 35 7.87 -8.15 -8.86
C LEU A 35 8.78 -9.37 -8.70
N LEU A 36 9.39 -9.81 -9.79
CA LEU A 36 10.33 -10.91 -9.76
C LEU A 36 11.62 -10.55 -9.01
N PRO A 37 12.47 -11.53 -8.64
CA PRO A 37 13.60 -11.28 -7.72
C PRO A 37 14.53 -10.14 -8.12
N GLN A 38 14.76 -9.90 -9.41
CA GLN A 38 15.62 -8.82 -9.88
C GLN A 38 14.94 -7.46 -9.67
N GLU A 39 13.67 -7.34 -10.08
CA GLU A 39 12.87 -6.13 -9.90
C GLU A 39 12.65 -5.84 -8.42
N MET A 40 12.39 -6.88 -7.62
CA MET A 40 12.22 -6.74 -6.18
C MET A 40 13.49 -6.24 -5.48
N ARG A 41 14.69 -6.62 -5.96
CA ARG A 41 15.96 -6.05 -5.44
C ARG A 41 16.08 -4.56 -5.72
N ALA A 42 15.76 -4.14 -6.95
CA ALA A 42 15.78 -2.72 -7.31
C ALA A 42 14.74 -1.93 -6.50
N HIS A 43 13.53 -2.47 -6.37
CA HIS A 43 12.46 -1.88 -5.58
C HIS A 43 12.86 -1.72 -4.11
N ARG A 44 13.45 -2.75 -3.51
CA ARG A 44 13.94 -2.71 -2.13
C ARG A 44 15.04 -1.66 -1.96
N HIS A 45 15.99 -1.58 -2.90
CA HIS A 45 17.06 -0.58 -2.85
C HIS A 45 16.51 0.85 -2.80
N VAL A 46 15.50 1.17 -3.60
CA VAL A 46 14.84 2.47 -3.58
C VAL A 46 14.16 2.73 -2.23
N SER A 47 13.39 1.75 -1.73
CA SER A 47 12.68 1.89 -0.45
C SER A 47 13.63 2.04 0.74
N ASP A 48 14.71 1.26 0.78
CA ASP A 48 15.70 1.30 1.85
C ASP A 48 16.51 2.61 1.83
N SER A 49 16.86 3.10 0.64
CA SER A 49 17.53 4.41 0.48
C SER A 49 16.63 5.55 0.97
N ALA A 50 15.36 5.54 0.59
CA ALA A 50 14.41 6.56 1.04
C ALA A 50 14.19 6.52 2.57
N ARG A 51 14.09 5.32 3.14
CA ARG A 51 13.99 5.13 4.59
C ARG A 51 15.21 5.68 5.33
N ALA A 52 16.41 5.38 4.82
CA ALA A 52 17.64 5.88 5.43
C ALA A 52 17.72 7.41 5.40
N VAL A 53 17.34 8.04 4.28
CA VAL A 53 17.28 9.49 4.17
C VAL A 53 16.22 10.07 5.13
N ALA A 54 15.01 9.51 5.16
CA ALA A 54 13.95 9.96 6.06
C ALA A 54 14.38 9.90 7.54
N ALA A 55 15.06 8.83 7.95
CA ALA A 55 15.61 8.69 9.29
C ALA A 55 16.63 9.78 9.64
N CYS A 56 17.47 10.23 8.70
CA CYS A 56 18.39 11.34 8.90
C CYS A 56 17.69 12.68 9.23
N TYR A 57 16.44 12.82 8.79
CA TYR A 57 15.61 14.01 9.09
C TYR A 57 14.64 13.79 10.25
N GLY A 58 14.78 12.68 10.97
CA GLY A 58 13.96 12.35 12.14
C GLY A 58 12.53 11.92 11.81
N PHE A 59 12.31 11.30 10.65
CA PHE A 59 11.04 10.67 10.31
C PHE A 59 11.03 9.22 10.80
N ASP A 60 10.03 8.87 11.57
CA ASP A 60 9.79 7.51 12.06
C ASP A 60 8.93 6.73 11.06
N GLU A 61 9.30 5.47 10.81
CA GLU A 61 8.53 4.63 9.90
C GLU A 61 7.22 4.18 10.51
N MET A 62 6.14 4.32 9.75
CA MET A 62 4.82 3.78 10.10
C MET A 62 4.19 3.05 8.92
N ALA A 63 3.24 2.18 9.22
CA ALA A 63 2.39 1.53 8.23
C ALA A 63 0.92 1.65 8.63
N THR A 64 0.07 1.97 7.67
CA THR A 64 -1.38 1.94 7.84
C THR A 64 -1.96 0.68 7.20
N PRO A 65 -3.17 0.24 7.54
CA PRO A 65 -3.84 -0.85 6.85
C PRO A 65 -3.94 -0.61 5.34
N ILE A 66 -3.93 -1.71 4.56
CA ILE A 66 -4.09 -1.65 3.10
C ILE A 66 -5.52 -1.28 2.71
N PHE A 67 -6.49 -1.64 3.52
CA PHE A 67 -7.90 -1.29 3.35
C PHE A 67 -8.39 -0.46 4.53
N GLU A 68 -9.26 0.49 4.24
CA GLU A 68 -9.83 1.44 5.19
C GLU A 68 -11.32 1.63 4.85
N PHE A 69 -12.08 2.24 5.76
CA PHE A 69 -13.41 2.71 5.43
C PHE A 69 -13.36 3.76 4.31
N ALA A 70 -14.21 3.66 3.33
CA ALA A 70 -14.23 4.58 2.18
C ALA A 70 -14.32 6.06 2.61
N ASN A 71 -15.00 6.34 3.71
CA ASN A 71 -15.13 7.68 4.26
C ASN A 71 -13.81 8.34 4.68
N VAL A 72 -12.78 7.56 5.00
CA VAL A 72 -11.44 8.09 5.33
C VAL A 72 -10.91 8.91 4.15
N PHE A 73 -11.03 8.37 2.93
CA PHE A 73 -10.54 9.03 1.72
C PHE A 73 -11.51 10.10 1.21
N LYS A 74 -12.82 9.87 1.27
CA LYS A 74 -13.84 10.88 0.89
C LYS A 74 -13.64 12.18 1.67
N ARG A 75 -13.42 12.11 2.97
CA ARG A 75 -13.20 13.29 3.82
C ARG A 75 -11.88 14.02 3.54
N THR A 76 -10.83 13.31 3.18
CA THR A 76 -9.49 13.89 3.00
C THR A 76 -9.26 14.39 1.57
N LEU A 77 -9.69 13.62 0.58
CA LEU A 77 -9.49 13.94 -0.84
C LEU A 77 -10.62 14.79 -1.44
N GLY A 78 -11.78 14.88 -0.75
CA GLY A 78 -12.99 15.50 -1.22
C GLY A 78 -13.85 14.58 -2.09
N ASP A 79 -15.16 14.63 -1.87
CA ASP A 79 -16.14 13.75 -2.52
C ASP A 79 -16.18 13.89 -4.06
N THR A 80 -15.72 15.02 -4.59
CA THR A 80 -15.71 15.32 -6.03
C THR A 80 -14.39 15.03 -6.73
N SER A 81 -13.36 14.59 -5.99
CA SER A 81 -12.06 14.27 -6.61
C SER A 81 -12.18 13.06 -7.55
N ASP A 82 -11.43 13.08 -8.65
CA ASP A 82 -11.41 11.96 -9.60
C ASP A 82 -10.98 10.64 -8.94
N ILE A 83 -10.10 10.70 -7.95
CA ILE A 83 -9.68 9.52 -7.19
C ILE A 83 -10.88 8.90 -6.47
N VAL A 84 -11.65 9.71 -5.74
CA VAL A 84 -12.81 9.21 -4.97
C VAL A 84 -13.93 8.74 -5.89
N THR A 85 -14.21 9.48 -6.97
CA THR A 85 -15.38 9.21 -7.81
C THR A 85 -15.16 8.08 -8.84
N LYS A 86 -13.91 7.85 -9.29
CA LYS A 86 -13.63 6.97 -10.42
C LYS A 86 -12.55 5.91 -10.18
N GLU A 87 -11.64 6.13 -9.22
CA GLU A 87 -10.42 5.33 -9.14
C GLU A 87 -10.31 4.46 -7.88
N MET A 88 -11.18 4.64 -6.89
CA MET A 88 -11.16 3.81 -5.69
C MET A 88 -11.68 2.40 -5.95
N TYR A 89 -10.96 1.39 -5.41
CA TYR A 89 -11.45 0.01 -5.33
C TYR A 89 -12.30 -0.15 -4.08
N THR A 90 -13.57 0.19 -4.18
CA THR A 90 -14.52 0.12 -3.07
C THR A 90 -15.42 -1.11 -3.19
N PHE A 91 -15.67 -1.76 -2.08
CA PHE A 91 -16.53 -2.95 -1.98
C PHE A 91 -17.21 -2.98 -0.60
N THR A 92 -18.33 -3.68 -0.54
CA THR A 92 -19.03 -3.93 0.72
C THR A 92 -18.49 -5.21 1.36
N ASP A 93 -18.09 -5.15 2.60
CA ASP A 93 -17.65 -6.33 3.33
C ASP A 93 -18.82 -7.22 3.80
N LYS A 94 -18.53 -8.33 4.48
CA LYS A 94 -19.57 -9.24 4.99
C LYS A 94 -20.41 -8.62 6.11
N GLY A 95 -19.93 -7.58 6.77
CA GLY A 95 -20.65 -6.81 7.79
C GLY A 95 -21.56 -5.74 7.23
N GLY A 96 -21.49 -5.48 5.91
CA GLY A 96 -22.25 -4.43 5.23
C GLY A 96 -21.55 -3.09 5.18
N GLU A 97 -20.28 -3.02 5.57
CA GLU A 97 -19.52 -1.79 5.60
C GLU A 97 -18.81 -1.50 4.28
N GLU A 98 -18.75 -0.23 3.88
CA GLU A 98 -18.09 0.22 2.66
C GLU A 98 -16.59 0.40 2.91
N ILE A 99 -15.81 -0.54 2.39
CA ILE A 99 -14.35 -0.61 2.52
C ILE A 99 -13.70 -0.33 1.17
N THR A 100 -12.53 0.29 1.17
CA THR A 100 -11.74 0.54 -0.04
C THR A 100 -10.28 0.17 0.14
N LEU A 101 -9.65 -0.29 -0.92
CA LEU A 101 -8.19 -0.39 -0.97
C LEU A 101 -7.61 1.03 -1.04
N ARG A 102 -6.62 1.33 -0.22
CA ARG A 102 -6.05 2.68 -0.12
C ARG A 102 -5.49 3.18 -1.47
N PRO A 103 -5.99 4.31 -1.99
CA PRO A 103 -5.49 4.92 -3.23
C PRO A 103 -4.24 5.78 -3.02
N GLU A 104 -3.95 6.14 -1.78
CA GLU A 104 -2.83 6.91 -1.28
C GLU A 104 -2.70 6.70 0.24
N ASN A 105 -1.69 7.26 0.92
CA ASN A 105 -1.50 6.97 2.33
C ASN A 105 -1.66 8.17 3.28
N THR A 106 -1.69 9.39 2.79
CA THR A 106 -1.84 10.60 3.61
C THR A 106 -3.11 10.56 4.47
N ALA A 107 -4.23 10.14 3.87
CA ALA A 107 -5.49 9.99 4.59
C ALA A 107 -5.43 8.92 5.69
N GLY A 108 -4.75 7.80 5.42
CA GLY A 108 -4.50 6.75 6.42
C GLY A 108 -3.65 7.25 7.59
N VAL A 109 -2.61 8.02 7.31
CA VAL A 109 -1.77 8.66 8.35
C VAL A 109 -2.59 9.65 9.17
N ALA A 110 -3.38 10.51 8.54
CA ALA A 110 -4.25 11.46 9.23
C ALA A 110 -5.29 10.75 10.11
N ARG A 111 -5.92 9.68 9.61
CA ARG A 111 -6.84 8.85 10.39
C ARG A 111 -6.12 8.25 11.60
N SER A 112 -4.94 7.66 11.41
CA SER A 112 -4.15 7.08 12.50
C SER A 112 -3.77 8.13 13.55
N PHE A 113 -3.32 9.31 13.13
CA PHE A 113 -3.00 10.42 14.03
C PHE A 113 -4.19 10.79 14.95
N ILE A 114 -5.41 10.77 14.39
CA ILE A 114 -6.63 11.08 15.15
C ILE A 114 -7.04 9.89 16.03
N SER A 115 -7.11 8.68 15.47
CA SER A 115 -7.62 7.50 16.18
C SER A 115 -6.75 7.02 17.33
N GLU A 116 -5.43 7.23 17.22
CA GLU A 116 -4.46 6.87 18.26
C GLU A 116 -4.23 8.03 19.26
N GLY A 117 -4.93 9.17 19.11
CA GLY A 117 -4.81 10.30 20.02
C GLY A 117 -3.44 10.99 20.03
N LEU A 118 -2.73 10.97 18.88
CA LEU A 118 -1.34 11.43 18.79
C LEU A 118 -1.18 12.95 18.81
N ALA A 119 -2.28 13.70 18.81
CA ALA A 119 -2.26 15.16 18.80
C ALA A 119 -1.45 15.79 19.97
N GLN A 120 -1.40 15.10 21.11
CA GLN A 120 -0.64 15.55 22.28
C GLN A 120 0.88 15.48 22.07
N ASN A 121 1.33 14.67 21.12
CA ASN A 121 2.75 14.45 20.84
C ASN A 121 3.24 15.24 19.61
N ALA A 122 2.37 16.07 19.03
CA ALA A 122 2.73 16.89 17.86
C ALA A 122 3.84 17.92 18.19
N PRO A 123 4.72 18.26 17.24
CA PRO A 123 4.71 17.79 15.86
C PRO A 123 5.31 16.38 15.69
N LEU A 124 4.76 15.60 14.76
CA LEU A 124 5.21 14.26 14.44
C LEU A 124 5.66 14.17 12.98
N LYS A 125 6.67 13.35 12.73
CA LYS A 125 7.23 13.10 11.40
C LYS A 125 7.11 11.63 11.08
N PHE A 126 6.36 11.29 10.04
CA PHE A 126 6.15 9.91 9.61
C PHE A 126 6.69 9.65 8.21
N PHE A 127 7.37 8.53 8.05
CA PHE A 127 7.76 7.96 6.77
C PHE A 127 6.91 6.72 6.51
N TYR A 128 6.52 6.50 5.28
CA TYR A 128 5.86 5.26 4.87
C TYR A 128 6.33 4.78 3.51
N SER A 129 6.28 3.47 3.29
CA SER A 129 6.49 2.83 2.00
C SER A 129 5.54 1.64 1.87
N GLY A 130 4.77 1.58 0.79
CA GLY A 130 3.84 0.47 0.61
C GLY A 130 3.00 0.54 -0.66
N PRO A 131 2.22 -0.53 -0.93
CA PRO A 131 1.38 -0.61 -2.10
C PRO A 131 0.15 0.29 -1.97
N MET A 132 -0.24 0.90 -3.10
CA MET A 132 -1.46 1.69 -3.31
C MET A 132 -2.23 1.13 -4.49
N PHE A 133 -3.53 1.46 -4.58
CA PHE A 133 -4.44 0.85 -5.53
C PHE A 133 -5.35 1.90 -6.15
N ARG A 134 -5.32 2.03 -7.49
CA ARG A 134 -6.21 2.93 -8.24
C ARG A 134 -6.74 2.25 -9.47
N TYR A 135 -8.04 2.33 -9.70
CA TYR A 135 -8.69 1.81 -10.90
C TYR A 135 -8.43 2.74 -12.09
N GLU A 136 -7.16 2.89 -12.45
CA GLU A 136 -6.76 3.69 -13.61
C GLU A 136 -6.77 2.85 -14.90
N ARG A 137 -6.82 3.55 -16.04
CA ARG A 137 -6.56 2.92 -17.33
C ARG A 137 -5.07 2.57 -17.40
N PRO A 138 -4.72 1.26 -17.45
CA PRO A 138 -3.31 0.86 -17.45
C PRO A 138 -2.60 1.38 -18.69
N GLN A 139 -1.46 2.04 -18.48
CA GLN A 139 -0.55 2.49 -19.51
C GLN A 139 0.87 2.49 -18.96
N LYS A 140 1.88 2.78 -19.79
CA LYS A 140 3.27 2.84 -19.35
C LYS A 140 3.43 3.83 -18.19
N GLY A 141 3.91 3.34 -17.04
CA GLY A 141 4.08 4.12 -15.82
C GLY A 141 2.81 4.33 -14.98
N ARG A 142 1.63 3.81 -15.41
CA ARG A 142 0.40 3.83 -14.63
C ARG A 142 -0.13 2.42 -14.44
N LEU A 143 -0.05 1.95 -13.22
CA LEU A 143 -0.50 0.63 -12.79
C LEU A 143 -1.69 0.78 -11.84
N ARG A 144 -2.47 -0.29 -11.71
CA ARG A 144 -3.58 -0.36 -10.75
C ARG A 144 -3.12 -0.71 -9.35
N GLN A 145 -1.99 -1.40 -9.23
CA GLN A 145 -1.22 -1.54 -8.00
C GLN A 145 0.15 -0.93 -8.23
N PHE A 146 0.51 0.03 -7.40
CA PHE A 146 1.81 0.71 -7.45
C PHE A 146 2.33 0.91 -6.03
N HIS A 147 3.60 1.28 -5.88
CA HIS A 147 4.17 1.58 -4.57
C HIS A 147 4.35 3.08 -4.41
N GLN A 148 4.01 3.55 -3.23
CA GLN A 148 4.22 4.94 -2.83
C GLN A 148 5.22 4.99 -1.67
N ILE A 149 6.14 5.91 -1.73
CA ILE A 149 7.00 6.35 -0.64
C ILE A 149 6.57 7.77 -0.31
N GLY A 150 6.38 8.06 0.96
CA GLY A 150 6.00 9.39 1.39
C GLY A 150 6.49 9.72 2.78
N VAL A 151 6.49 11.02 3.07
CA VAL A 151 6.73 11.57 4.39
C VAL A 151 5.61 12.53 4.74
N GLU A 152 5.21 12.52 6.01
CA GLU A 152 4.16 13.40 6.53
C GLU A 152 4.69 14.15 7.75
N LEU A 153 4.54 15.46 7.75
CA LEU A 153 4.78 16.31 8.92
C LEU A 153 3.43 16.74 9.46
N VAL A 154 3.07 16.25 10.63
CA VAL A 154 1.74 16.43 11.21
C VAL A 154 1.80 17.29 12.47
N GLY A 155 0.83 18.20 12.61
CA GLY A 155 0.71 19.04 13.80
C GLY A 155 1.57 20.30 13.78
N VAL A 156 1.99 20.76 12.62
CA VAL A 156 2.67 22.05 12.44
C VAL A 156 1.66 23.06 11.87
N ALA A 157 1.54 24.20 12.52
CA ALA A 157 0.71 25.29 12.02
C ALA A 157 1.51 26.10 10.98
N GLY A 158 1.05 26.04 9.75
CA GLY A 158 1.54 26.88 8.65
C GLY A 158 2.92 26.48 8.10
N VAL A 159 2.94 26.13 6.86
CA VAL A 159 4.14 26.16 5.99
C VAL A 159 3.95 27.31 5.02
#